data_dfd461a3f3df9fa5b8cd276480459dff
#
_entry.id   dfd461a3f3df9fa5b8cd276480459dff
#
_cell.length_a   1.000
_cell.length_b   1.000
_cell.length_c   1.000
_cell.angle_alpha   90.00
_cell.angle_beta   90.00
_cell.angle_gamma   90.00
#
_symmetry.space_group_name_H-M   'P 1'
#
loop_
_entity.id
_entity.type
_entity.pdbx_description
1 polymer ?
#
loop_
_entity_poly.entity_id
_entity_poly.type
_entity_poly.pdbx_seq_one_letter_code
_entity_poly.pdbx_strand_id
1 'polypeptide(L)'
;MAGGNSLEGREQKKGIAVNTLYTMGGLLWMNAVLQIVVTPLLNRLMGAEQLGNLLYITGLVAIICPSVGQALNTSRLVVRRDCEITNGDYDWLLLIFGAIGSVAALVMSRNSITNMAMAAGVFIMFMLTVFRY
;
A
#
# COMPACT_ATOMS: atom_id res chain seq x y z
N MET A 1 0.31 -48.58 -3.67
CA MET A 1 -0.63 -47.43 -3.67
C MET A 1 0.15 -46.12 -3.59
N ALA A 2 0.93 -45.75 -4.62
CA ALA A 2 1.80 -44.58 -4.57
C ALA A 2 1.58 -43.59 -5.76
N GLY A 3 0.49 -43.71 -6.50
CA GLY A 3 0.24 -42.92 -7.72
C GLY A 3 -0.69 -41.72 -7.57
N GLY A 4 -1.39 -41.54 -6.44
CA GLY A 4 -2.39 -40.49 -6.27
C GLY A 4 -1.79 -39.08 -6.01
N ASN A 5 -0.74 -39.03 -5.21
CA ASN A 5 -0.18 -37.74 -4.73
C ASN A 5 0.51 -36.92 -5.81
N SER A 6 0.95 -37.51 -6.92
CA SER A 6 1.67 -36.79 -7.99
C SER A 6 0.73 -36.04 -8.95
N LEU A 7 -0.48 -36.54 -9.14
CA LEU A 7 -1.47 -35.92 -10.00
C LEU A 7 -2.15 -34.73 -9.32
N GLU A 8 -2.54 -34.89 -8.03
CA GLU A 8 -3.09 -33.80 -7.22
C GLU A 8 -2.11 -32.63 -7.08
N GLY A 9 -0.82 -32.90 -6.86
CA GLY A 9 0.20 -31.87 -6.80
C GLY A 9 0.40 -31.10 -8.13
N ARG A 10 0.14 -31.73 -9.28
CA ARG A 10 0.20 -31.05 -10.60
C ARG A 10 -1.01 -30.17 -10.85
N GLU A 11 -2.21 -30.62 -10.51
CA GLU A 11 -3.44 -29.85 -10.63
C GLU A 11 -3.40 -28.60 -9.72
N GLN A 12 -2.96 -28.77 -8.49
CA GLN A 12 -2.80 -27.66 -7.55
C GLN A 12 -1.78 -26.62 -8.02
N LYS A 13 -0.64 -27.05 -8.56
CA LYS A 13 0.36 -26.14 -9.16
C LYS A 13 -0.16 -25.38 -10.35
N LYS A 14 -0.96 -26.02 -11.22
CA LYS A 14 -1.61 -25.36 -12.36
C LYS A 14 -2.61 -24.33 -11.88
N GLY A 15 -3.44 -24.64 -10.87
CA GLY A 15 -4.39 -23.69 -10.30
C GLY A 15 -3.72 -22.45 -9.72
N ILE A 16 -2.62 -22.62 -8.96
CA ILE A 16 -1.83 -21.52 -8.40
C ILE A 16 -1.22 -20.66 -9.52
N ALA A 17 -0.62 -21.29 -10.54
CA ALA A 17 -0.01 -20.57 -11.64
C ALA A 17 -1.04 -19.74 -12.43
N VAL A 18 -2.21 -20.30 -12.70
CA VAL A 18 -3.31 -19.61 -13.39
C VAL A 18 -3.83 -18.43 -12.57
N ASN A 19 -4.09 -18.63 -11.27
CA ASN A 19 -4.52 -17.55 -10.38
C ASN A 19 -3.49 -16.43 -10.28
N THR A 20 -2.20 -16.79 -10.18
CA THR A 20 -1.11 -15.81 -10.16
C THR A 20 -1.06 -15.01 -11.46
N LEU A 21 -1.22 -15.67 -12.61
CA LEU A 21 -1.23 -15.02 -13.91
C LEU A 21 -2.41 -14.04 -14.06
N TYR A 22 -3.61 -14.43 -13.63
CA TYR A 22 -4.77 -13.53 -13.61
C TYR A 22 -4.56 -12.32 -12.70
N THR A 23 -4.03 -12.53 -11.51
CA THR A 23 -3.74 -11.45 -10.58
C THR A 23 -2.69 -10.48 -11.13
N MET A 24 -1.60 -11.01 -11.68
CA MET A 24 -0.57 -10.20 -12.33
C MET A 24 -1.12 -9.46 -13.55
N GLY A 25 -1.90 -10.14 -14.40
CA GLY A 25 -2.55 -9.53 -15.55
C GLY A 25 -3.48 -8.39 -15.15
N GLY A 26 -4.28 -8.57 -14.10
CA GLY A 26 -5.16 -7.53 -13.56
C GLY A 26 -4.39 -6.31 -13.04
N LEU A 27 -3.29 -6.54 -12.31
CA LEU A 27 -2.43 -5.47 -11.82
C LEU A 27 -1.75 -4.71 -12.96
N LEU A 28 -1.23 -5.41 -13.97
CA LEU A 28 -0.62 -4.79 -15.15
C LEU A 28 -1.64 -3.96 -15.92
N TRP A 29 -2.84 -4.50 -16.13
CA TRP A 29 -3.93 -3.80 -16.81
C TRP A 29 -4.34 -2.53 -16.07
N MET A 30 -4.53 -2.63 -14.74
CA MET A 30 -4.85 -1.47 -13.89
C MET A 30 -3.77 -0.39 -13.99
N ASN A 31 -2.49 -0.78 -13.91
CA ASN A 31 -1.38 0.15 -14.05
C ASN A 31 -1.32 0.78 -15.45
N ALA A 32 -1.58 0.01 -16.50
CA ALA A 32 -1.62 0.53 -17.87
C ALA A 32 -2.74 1.58 -18.04
N VAL A 33 -3.93 1.31 -17.52
CA VAL A 33 -5.04 2.27 -17.55
C VAL A 33 -4.69 3.55 -16.77
N LEU A 34 -4.11 3.42 -15.58
CA LEU A 34 -3.69 4.57 -14.79
C LEU A 34 -2.64 5.42 -15.51
N GLN A 35 -1.65 4.80 -16.15
CA GLN A 35 -0.57 5.53 -16.81
C GLN A 35 -0.98 6.10 -18.18
N ILE A 36 -1.75 5.35 -18.98
CA ILE A 36 -2.09 5.73 -20.35
C ILE A 36 -3.30 6.66 -20.40
N VAL A 37 -4.26 6.47 -19.50
CA VAL A 37 -5.53 7.22 -19.52
C VAL A 37 -5.57 8.27 -18.41
N VAL A 38 -5.42 7.83 -17.16
CA VAL A 38 -5.65 8.70 -16.00
C VAL A 38 -4.55 9.75 -15.87
N THR A 39 -3.29 9.39 -16.01
CA THR A 39 -2.17 10.34 -15.88
C THR A 39 -2.20 11.45 -16.94
N PRO A 40 -2.39 11.18 -18.24
CA PRO A 40 -2.53 12.25 -19.24
C PRO A 40 -3.78 13.11 -19.03
N LEU A 41 -4.89 12.49 -18.59
CA LEU A 41 -6.11 13.23 -18.29
C LEU A 41 -5.92 14.19 -17.12
N LEU A 42 -5.30 13.73 -16.03
CA LEU A 42 -4.97 14.57 -14.88
C LEU A 42 -3.99 15.68 -15.26
N ASN A 43 -2.97 15.37 -16.07
CA ASN A 43 -2.03 16.39 -16.57
C ASN A 43 -2.74 17.49 -17.36
N ARG A 44 -3.75 17.13 -18.13
CA ARG A 44 -4.55 18.08 -18.92
C ARG A 44 -5.46 18.95 -18.07
N LEU A 45 -5.97 18.41 -16.94
CA LEU A 45 -6.88 19.10 -16.03
C LEU A 45 -6.15 19.98 -15.01
N MET A 46 -5.04 19.50 -14.46
CA MET A 46 -4.34 20.12 -13.33
C MET A 46 -3.05 20.84 -13.76
N GLY A 47 -2.46 20.48 -14.89
CA GLY A 47 -1.15 20.94 -15.32
C GLY A 47 -0.01 20.09 -14.77
N ALA A 48 1.15 20.19 -15.42
CA ALA A 48 2.31 19.33 -15.15
C ALA A 48 2.89 19.52 -13.74
N GLU A 49 2.89 20.72 -13.22
CA GLU A 49 3.44 21.03 -11.89
C GLU A 49 2.59 20.41 -10.78
N GLN A 50 1.27 20.58 -10.83
CA GLN A 50 0.37 20.01 -9.82
C GLN A 50 0.32 18.49 -9.89
N LEU A 51 0.37 17.94 -11.11
CA LEU A 51 0.47 16.49 -11.30
C LEU A 51 1.78 15.94 -10.71
N GLY A 52 2.91 16.62 -10.92
CA GLY A 52 4.20 16.27 -10.34
C GLY A 52 4.15 16.23 -8.81
N ASN A 53 3.55 17.24 -8.19
CA ASN A 53 3.35 17.29 -6.74
C ASN A 53 2.46 16.16 -6.22
N LEU A 54 1.37 15.86 -6.93
CA LEU A 54 0.47 14.75 -6.59
C LEU A 54 1.18 13.40 -6.66
N LEU A 55 1.94 13.16 -7.73
CA LEU A 55 2.70 11.92 -7.92
C LEU A 55 3.80 11.76 -6.86
N TYR A 56 4.47 12.87 -6.50
CA TYR A 56 5.48 12.87 -5.45
C TYR A 56 4.87 12.47 -4.10
N ILE A 57 3.76 13.10 -3.69
CA ILE A 57 3.06 12.78 -2.44
C ILE A 57 2.58 11.32 -2.45
N THR A 58 1.96 10.88 -3.54
CA THR A 58 1.49 9.50 -3.69
C THR A 58 2.64 8.50 -3.62
N GLY A 59 3.79 8.82 -4.22
CA GLY A 59 5.01 8.01 -4.14
C GLY A 59 5.55 7.89 -2.72
N LEU A 60 5.59 8.99 -1.96
CA LEU A 60 5.98 8.96 -0.53
C LEU A 60 5.06 8.05 0.28
N VAL A 61 3.74 8.20 0.11
CA VAL A 61 2.75 7.35 0.79
C VAL A 61 2.94 5.88 0.40
N ALA A 62 3.16 5.59 -0.88
CA ALA A 62 3.35 4.23 -1.38
C ALA A 62 4.63 3.54 -0.85
N ILE A 63 5.63 4.29 -0.42
CA ILE A 63 6.85 3.74 0.17
C ILE A 63 6.73 3.61 1.69
N ILE A 64 6.29 4.67 2.37
CA ILE A 64 6.30 4.72 3.84
C ILE A 64 5.18 3.84 4.43
N CYS A 65 3.96 3.88 3.87
CA CYS A 65 2.84 3.13 4.43
C CYS A 65 3.02 1.60 4.40
N PRO A 66 3.45 0.98 3.30
CA PRO A 66 3.72 -0.46 3.30
C PRO A 66 4.88 -0.82 4.23
N SER A 67 5.92 0.01 4.31
CA SER A 67 7.08 -0.25 5.17
C SER A 67 6.68 -0.36 6.65
N VAL A 68 5.78 0.50 7.11
CA VAL A 68 5.27 0.48 8.48
C VAL A 68 4.16 -0.57 8.65
N GLY A 69 3.13 -0.51 7.80
CA GLY A 69 1.94 -1.35 7.93
C GLY A 69 2.24 -2.83 7.74
N GLN A 70 3.00 -3.19 6.70
CA GLN A 70 3.37 -4.60 6.46
C GLN A 70 4.32 -5.14 7.52
N ALA A 71 5.28 -4.34 8.01
CA ALA A 71 6.18 -4.78 9.06
C ALA A 71 5.41 -5.12 10.34
N LEU A 72 4.48 -4.27 10.76
CA LEU A 72 3.64 -4.51 11.93
C LEU A 72 2.69 -5.69 11.73
N ASN A 73 2.06 -5.80 10.57
CA ASN A 73 1.17 -6.92 10.26
C ASN A 73 1.94 -8.25 10.23
N THR A 74 3.14 -8.28 9.65
CA THR A 74 4.00 -9.47 9.65
C THR A 74 4.44 -9.84 11.08
N SER A 75 4.81 -8.86 11.90
CA SER A 75 5.14 -9.08 13.30
C SER A 75 3.98 -9.70 14.07
N ARG A 76 2.75 -9.21 13.84
CA ARG A 76 1.53 -9.76 14.45
C ARG A 76 1.29 -11.23 14.08
N LEU A 77 1.61 -11.63 12.84
CA LEU A 77 1.44 -13.02 12.38
C LEU A 77 2.50 -13.97 12.96
N VAL A 78 3.70 -13.45 13.26
CA VAL A 78 4.83 -14.25 13.77
C VAL A 78 4.84 -14.37 15.27
N VAL A 79 4.25 -13.41 16.00
CA VAL A 79 4.19 -13.44 17.47
C VAL A 79 3.36 -14.64 17.93
N ARG A 80 3.96 -15.43 18.83
CA ARG A 80 3.32 -16.61 19.43
C ARG A 80 2.10 -16.22 20.24
N ARG A 81 1.07 -17.07 20.20
CA ARG A 81 -0.17 -16.94 20.99
C ARG A 81 0.05 -16.91 22.51
N ASP A 82 1.23 -17.35 22.97
CA ASP A 82 1.59 -17.39 24.40
C ASP A 82 2.12 -16.04 24.93
N CYS A 83 2.25 -15.02 24.08
CA CYS A 83 2.62 -13.67 24.51
C CYS A 83 1.37 -12.90 24.95
N GLU A 84 1.49 -12.14 26.05
CA GLU A 84 0.43 -11.27 26.60
C GLU A 84 0.09 -10.07 25.67
N ILE A 85 0.73 -9.97 24.50
CA ILE A 85 0.51 -8.89 23.55
C ILE A 85 -0.86 -9.02 22.90
N THR A 86 -1.68 -8.02 23.13
CA THR A 86 -3.05 -7.96 22.63
C THR A 86 -3.09 -7.30 21.23
N ASN A 87 -4.13 -7.57 20.45
CA ASN A 87 -4.36 -6.89 19.17
C ASN A 87 -4.40 -5.35 19.32
N GLY A 88 -4.88 -4.85 20.46
CA GLY A 88 -4.90 -3.42 20.77
C GLY A 88 -3.51 -2.78 20.85
N ASP A 89 -2.49 -3.53 21.26
CA ASP A 89 -1.11 -3.01 21.34
C ASP A 89 -0.56 -2.75 19.94
N TYR A 90 -0.90 -3.62 18.97
CA TYR A 90 -0.53 -3.40 17.57
C TYR A 90 -1.27 -2.21 16.96
N ASP A 91 -2.53 -2.00 17.29
CA ASP A 91 -3.31 -0.87 16.83
C ASP A 91 -2.72 0.45 17.37
N TRP A 92 -2.30 0.46 18.63
CA TRP A 92 -1.58 1.59 19.23
C TRP A 92 -0.24 1.87 18.54
N LEU A 93 0.56 0.83 18.29
CA LEU A 93 1.81 0.97 17.56
C LEU A 93 1.58 1.49 16.14
N LEU A 94 0.56 0.95 15.45
CA LEU A 94 0.18 1.40 14.11
C LEU A 94 -0.21 2.88 14.11
N LEU A 95 -0.96 3.33 15.13
CA LEU A 95 -1.36 4.72 15.28
C LEU A 95 -0.15 5.63 15.51
N ILE A 96 0.76 5.24 16.40
CA ILE A 96 1.98 6.02 16.71
C ILE A 96 2.88 6.12 15.49
N PHE A 97 3.22 4.98 14.87
CA PHE A 97 4.08 4.97 13.69
C PHE A 97 3.40 5.61 12.47
N GLY A 98 2.09 5.46 12.33
CA GLY A 98 1.30 6.15 11.34
C GLY A 98 1.34 7.67 11.51
N ALA A 99 1.20 8.16 12.74
CA ALA A 99 1.32 9.59 13.05
C ALA A 99 2.72 10.13 12.73
N ILE A 100 3.77 9.42 13.16
CA ILE A 100 5.16 9.80 12.86
C ILE A 100 5.40 9.83 11.34
N GLY A 101 4.96 8.79 10.63
CA GLY A 101 5.08 8.71 9.18
C GLY A 101 4.30 9.82 8.46
N SER A 102 3.10 10.17 8.95
CA SER A 102 2.31 11.28 8.42
C SER A 102 3.01 12.62 8.58
N VAL A 103 3.60 12.86 9.76
CA VAL A 103 4.39 14.08 10.01
C VAL A 103 5.63 14.12 9.11
N ALA A 104 6.34 13.01 8.97
CA ALA A 104 7.48 12.91 8.06
C ALA A 104 7.07 13.20 6.60
N ALA A 105 5.97 12.64 6.13
CA ALA A 105 5.44 12.91 4.80
C ALA A 105 5.07 14.38 4.61
N LEU A 106 4.47 15.04 5.61
CA LEU A 106 4.17 16.46 5.58
C LEU A 106 5.42 17.32 5.51
N VAL A 107 6.45 16.99 6.31
CA VAL A 107 7.74 17.71 6.29
C VAL A 107 8.42 17.57 4.92
N MET A 108 8.45 16.36 4.37
CA MET A 108 9.06 16.09 3.06
C MET A 108 8.29 16.75 1.90
N SER A 109 6.97 16.85 2.01
CA SER A 109 6.11 17.46 0.99
C SER A 109 5.87 18.96 1.21
N ARG A 110 6.54 19.60 2.19
CA ARG A 110 6.34 21.00 2.57
C ARG A 110 6.36 21.97 1.37
N ASN A 111 7.28 21.76 0.44
CA ASN A 111 7.42 22.62 -0.75
C ASN A 111 6.29 22.41 -1.78
N SER A 112 5.61 21.27 -1.71
CA SER A 112 4.50 20.89 -2.62
C SER A 112 3.12 21.22 -2.04
N ILE A 113 3.05 21.56 -0.75
CA ILE A 113 1.81 21.87 -0.04
C ILE A 113 1.57 23.38 -0.06
N THR A 114 0.56 23.78 -0.81
CA THR A 114 0.20 25.19 -0.97
C THR A 114 -0.83 25.65 0.07
N ASN A 115 -1.69 24.73 0.56
CA ASN A 115 -2.82 25.06 1.44
C ASN A 115 -2.95 24.08 2.61
N MET A 116 -3.48 24.57 3.75
CA MET A 116 -3.73 23.78 4.94
C MET A 116 -4.71 22.62 4.69
N ALA A 117 -5.67 22.78 3.78
CA ALA A 117 -6.59 21.71 3.37
C ALA A 117 -5.83 20.56 2.67
N MET A 118 -4.82 20.87 1.87
CA MET A 118 -3.98 19.87 1.22
C MET A 118 -3.11 19.12 2.24
N ALA A 119 -2.57 19.84 3.24
CA ALA A 119 -1.85 19.19 4.34
C ALA A 119 -2.73 18.21 5.13
N ALA A 120 -3.95 18.64 5.47
CA ALA A 120 -4.92 17.76 6.13
C ALA A 120 -5.30 16.55 5.27
N GLY A 121 -5.48 16.74 3.95
CA GLY A 121 -5.75 15.67 3.00
C GLY A 121 -4.61 14.64 2.94
N VAL A 122 -3.35 15.08 2.89
CA VAL A 122 -2.18 14.20 2.91
C VAL A 122 -2.10 13.42 4.22
N PHE A 123 -2.34 14.08 5.36
CA PHE A 123 -2.34 13.43 6.67
C PHE A 123 -3.42 12.34 6.76
N ILE A 124 -4.65 12.66 6.37
CA ILE A 124 -5.78 11.71 6.38
C ILE A 124 -5.50 10.54 5.42
N MET A 125 -5.03 10.83 4.20
CA MET A 125 -4.70 9.80 3.21
C MET A 125 -3.62 8.85 3.74
N PHE A 126 -2.60 9.40 4.41
CA PHE A 126 -1.54 8.61 5.00
C PHE A 126 -2.07 7.70 6.12
N MET A 127 -2.84 8.26 7.06
CA MET A 127 -3.47 7.50 8.14
C MET A 127 -4.34 6.37 7.60
N LEU A 128 -5.27 6.67 6.69
CA LEU A 128 -6.16 5.66 6.10
C LEU A 128 -5.38 4.55 5.36
N THR A 129 -4.26 4.90 4.72
CA THR A 129 -3.45 3.91 4.00
C THR A 129 -2.69 3.01 4.96
N VAL A 130 -2.17 3.55 6.07
CA VAL A 130 -1.49 2.76 7.12
C VAL A 130 -2.48 1.78 7.78
N PHE A 131 -3.69 2.23 8.10
CA PHE A 131 -4.73 1.37 8.70
C PHE A 131 -5.30 0.30 7.76
N ARG A 132 -5.03 0.40 6.46
CA ARG A 132 -5.42 -0.62 5.49
C ARG A 132 -4.62 -1.92 5.63
N TYR A 133 -3.43 -1.89 6.18
CA TYR A 133 -2.55 -3.05 6.37
C TYR A 133 -2.76 -3.70 7.72
#